data_fa40cdc79fe0e2173f56217b7bd279ed
#
_entry.id   fa40cdc79fe0e2173f56217b7bd279ed
#
_cell.length_a   1.000
_cell.length_b   1.000
_cell.length_c   1.000
_cell.angle_alpha   90.00
_cell.angle_beta   90.00
_cell.angle_gamma   90.00
#
_symmetry.space_group_name_H-M   'P 1'
#
loop_
_entity.id
_entity.type
_entity.pdbx_description
1 polymer ?
#
loop_
_entity_poly.entity_id
_entity_poly.type
_entity_poly.pdbx_seq_one_letter_code
_entity_poly.pdbx_strand_id
1 'polypeptide(L)'
;DTCTSVKDNNSHALAECMSDQTLFSKIIAGEIPSHRVANGDNWYAFLDIFPRRQGHTLVVPHKQVTNLSGLNNSEIAGLFAGVKIVQSKLSAVFSTTDFTICIHDGPLAGQEVPHVHIHIIPRTAGDGGGTLMAMWPNNQSAAEPNHQELAELAAKLNEVL
;
A
#
# COMPACT_ATOMS: atom_id res chain seq x y z
N ASP A 1 -11.03 -5.37 -18.09
CA ASP A 1 -11.91 -5.64 -19.23
C ASP A 1 -13.22 -4.93 -19.01
N THR A 2 -13.57 -4.15 -19.99
CA THR A 2 -14.65 -3.19 -20.08
C THR A 2 -16.01 -3.81 -19.77
N CYS A 3 -16.73 -3.25 -18.84
CA CYS A 3 -18.16 -3.43 -18.68
C CYS A 3 -18.84 -2.77 -19.91
N THR A 4 -19.00 -3.51 -20.98
CA THR A 4 -19.72 -3.07 -22.18
C THR A 4 -21.21 -3.16 -21.92
N SER A 5 -21.88 -2.03 -22.08
CA SER A 5 -23.30 -1.82 -21.94
C SER A 5 -24.10 -2.80 -22.81
N VAL A 6 -24.86 -3.65 -22.18
CA VAL A 6 -26.11 -4.20 -22.78
C VAL A 6 -27.25 -3.52 -22.04
N LYS A 7 -28.05 -2.77 -22.80
CA LYS A 7 -29.30 -2.20 -22.32
C LYS A 7 -30.29 -3.34 -22.18
N ASP A 8 -30.45 -3.84 -20.98
CA ASP A 8 -31.65 -4.54 -20.55
C ASP A 8 -31.83 -4.37 -19.04
N ASN A 9 -33.06 -4.13 -18.63
CA ASN A 9 -33.55 -3.86 -17.29
C ASN A 9 -32.97 -4.81 -16.25
N ASN A 10 -31.87 -4.46 -15.62
CA ASN A 10 -31.38 -5.27 -14.50
C ASN A 10 -30.75 -4.39 -13.41
N SER A 11 -31.58 -3.87 -12.52
CA SER A 11 -31.16 -3.23 -11.27
C SER A 11 -30.29 -4.15 -10.39
N HIS A 12 -30.30 -5.46 -10.64
CA HIS A 12 -29.45 -6.46 -9.96
C HIS A 12 -27.99 -6.41 -10.44
N ALA A 13 -27.72 -6.22 -11.74
CA ALA A 13 -26.36 -6.17 -12.27
C ALA A 13 -25.57 -4.93 -11.81
N LEU A 14 -26.26 -3.81 -11.61
CA LEU A 14 -25.66 -2.60 -11.03
C LEU A 14 -25.36 -2.77 -9.53
N ALA A 15 -26.22 -3.49 -8.81
CA ALA A 15 -26.01 -3.78 -7.38
C ALA A 15 -24.86 -4.77 -7.17
N GLU A 16 -24.68 -5.77 -8.04
CA GLU A 16 -23.55 -6.70 -8.00
C GLU A 16 -22.22 -6.03 -8.34
N CYS A 17 -22.19 -5.09 -9.31
CA CYS A 17 -20.99 -4.32 -9.62
C CYS A 17 -20.60 -3.36 -8.48
N MET A 18 -21.54 -2.87 -7.69
CA MET A 18 -21.30 -1.99 -6.53
C MET A 18 -20.91 -2.78 -5.27
N SER A 19 -21.23 -4.09 -5.18
CA SER A 19 -20.88 -4.93 -4.02
C SER A 19 -19.40 -5.33 -3.98
N ASP A 20 -18.68 -5.25 -5.10
CA ASP A 20 -17.28 -5.64 -5.23
C ASP A 20 -16.28 -4.49 -5.02
N GLN A 21 -16.75 -3.26 -4.82
CA GLN A 21 -15.86 -2.12 -4.62
C GLN A 21 -15.25 -2.13 -3.21
N THR A 22 -13.92 -2.00 -3.17
CA THR A 22 -13.20 -1.87 -1.89
C THR A 22 -13.53 -0.53 -1.23
N LEU A 23 -13.26 -0.45 0.09
CA LEU A 23 -13.34 0.79 0.85
C LEU A 23 -12.55 1.93 0.15
N PHE A 24 -11.37 1.64 -0.36
CA PHE A 24 -10.53 2.65 -1.01
C PHE A 24 -11.05 3.07 -2.37
N SER A 25 -11.65 2.17 -3.14
CA SER A 25 -12.36 2.53 -4.38
C SER A 25 -13.50 3.52 -4.12
N LYS A 26 -14.27 3.31 -3.06
CA LYS A 26 -15.35 4.21 -2.64
C LYS A 26 -14.84 5.58 -2.16
N ILE A 27 -13.69 5.60 -1.47
CA ILE A 27 -13.00 6.84 -1.08
C ILE A 27 -12.54 7.62 -2.32
N ILE A 28 -11.91 6.95 -3.29
CA ILE A 28 -11.47 7.56 -4.55
C ILE A 28 -12.65 8.12 -5.35
N ALA A 29 -13.77 7.41 -5.37
CA ALA A 29 -15.01 7.85 -6.03
C ALA A 29 -15.72 8.99 -5.29
N GLY A 30 -15.31 9.33 -4.06
CA GLY A 30 -15.95 10.36 -3.24
C GLY A 30 -17.23 9.91 -2.54
N GLU A 31 -17.56 8.62 -2.57
CA GLU A 31 -18.71 8.04 -1.88
C GLU A 31 -18.51 7.97 -0.36
N ILE A 32 -17.26 7.79 0.06
CA ILE A 32 -16.85 7.81 1.47
C ILE A 32 -15.90 8.98 1.67
N PRO A 33 -16.14 9.85 2.66
CA PRO A 33 -15.27 10.98 2.94
C PRO A 33 -13.88 10.53 3.40
N SER A 34 -12.85 11.28 3.00
CA SER A 34 -11.48 11.08 3.42
C SER A 34 -10.75 12.41 3.59
N HIS A 35 -9.65 12.39 4.33
CA HIS A 35 -8.77 13.55 4.50
C HIS A 35 -7.66 13.50 3.46
N ARG A 36 -7.95 13.99 2.26
CA ARG A 36 -7.02 13.97 1.13
C ARG A 36 -5.74 14.76 1.43
N VAL A 37 -4.59 14.14 1.15
CA VAL A 37 -3.25 14.77 1.23
C VAL A 37 -2.77 15.21 -0.15
N ALA A 38 -2.94 14.36 -1.16
CA ALA A 38 -2.56 14.61 -2.54
C ALA A 38 -3.27 13.61 -3.48
N ASN A 39 -3.18 13.86 -4.78
CA ASN A 39 -3.60 12.90 -5.82
C ASN A 39 -2.81 13.15 -7.10
N GLY A 40 -2.76 12.15 -7.96
CA GLY A 40 -2.23 12.19 -9.31
C GLY A 40 -3.13 11.45 -10.28
N ASP A 41 -2.64 11.20 -11.50
CA ASP A 41 -3.44 10.61 -12.58
C ASP A 41 -3.92 9.19 -12.26
N ASN A 42 -3.12 8.42 -11.52
CA ASN A 42 -3.40 7.01 -11.24
C ASN A 42 -3.26 6.63 -9.75
N TRP A 43 -3.18 7.62 -8.86
CA TRP A 43 -3.07 7.40 -7.42
C TRP A 43 -3.78 8.46 -6.60
N TYR A 44 -4.14 8.11 -5.37
CA TYR A 44 -4.77 8.97 -4.38
C TYR A 44 -4.10 8.79 -3.03
N ALA A 45 -3.93 9.87 -2.27
CA ALA A 45 -3.33 9.83 -0.94
C ALA A 45 -4.20 10.55 0.09
N PHE A 46 -4.40 9.90 1.24
CA PHE A 46 -5.25 10.41 2.33
C PHE A 46 -4.71 9.96 3.69
N LEU A 47 -5.07 10.70 4.74
CA LEU A 47 -4.69 10.34 6.11
C LEU A 47 -5.43 9.06 6.55
N ASP A 48 -4.70 8.16 7.19
CA ASP A 48 -5.29 7.03 7.88
C ASP A 48 -6.12 7.51 9.09
N ILE A 49 -7.37 7.07 9.17
CA ILE A 49 -8.27 7.44 10.29
C ILE A 49 -7.97 6.68 11.58
N PHE A 50 -7.17 5.60 11.52
CA PHE A 50 -6.62 4.88 12.66
C PHE A 50 -5.09 4.96 12.67
N PRO A 51 -4.52 6.16 12.79
CA PRO A 51 -3.10 6.39 12.55
C PRO A 51 -2.25 5.73 13.63
N ARG A 52 -1.16 5.09 13.22
CA ARG A 52 -0.13 4.59 14.16
C ARG A 52 0.60 5.74 14.84
N ARG A 53 0.68 6.88 14.15
CA ARG A 53 1.08 8.16 14.71
C ARG A 53 0.58 9.29 13.79
N GLN A 54 0.62 10.51 14.28
CA GLN A 54 0.19 11.70 13.53
C GLN A 54 0.91 11.77 12.19
N GLY A 55 0.18 12.03 11.11
CA GLY A 55 0.71 12.06 9.76
C GLY A 55 0.77 10.72 9.05
N HIS A 56 0.32 9.61 9.66
CA HIS A 56 0.18 8.34 8.96
C HIS A 56 -0.72 8.51 7.75
N THR A 57 -0.16 8.35 6.57
CA THR A 57 -0.81 8.56 5.27
C THR A 57 -0.78 7.28 4.46
N LEU A 58 -1.87 7.04 3.73
CA LEU A 58 -1.99 5.95 2.76
C LEU A 58 -1.89 6.51 1.35
N VAL A 59 -1.13 5.83 0.49
CA VAL A 59 -1.11 6.08 -0.97
C VAL A 59 -1.64 4.84 -1.66
N VAL A 60 -2.69 5.01 -2.45
CA VAL A 60 -3.42 3.92 -3.10
C VAL A 60 -3.50 4.16 -4.61
N PRO A 61 -3.44 3.13 -5.46
CA PRO A 61 -3.71 3.27 -6.88
C PRO A 61 -5.22 3.51 -7.12
N HIS A 62 -5.57 4.21 -8.18
CA HIS A 62 -6.97 4.30 -8.63
C HIS A 62 -7.51 2.94 -9.07
N LYS A 63 -6.64 2.10 -9.63
CA LYS A 63 -6.98 0.74 -10.03
C LYS A 63 -7.16 -0.15 -8.81
N GLN A 64 -8.33 -0.76 -8.70
CA GLN A 64 -8.61 -1.73 -7.65
C GLN A 64 -7.89 -3.04 -7.94
N VAL A 65 -6.80 -3.29 -7.26
CA VAL A 65 -6.05 -4.56 -7.27
C VAL A 65 -5.63 -4.90 -5.85
N THR A 66 -5.70 -6.19 -5.53
CA THR A 66 -5.37 -6.66 -4.18
C THR A 66 -3.87 -6.64 -3.93
N ASN A 67 -3.07 -7.08 -4.90
CA ASN A 67 -1.63 -7.26 -4.77
C ASN A 67 -0.85 -6.39 -5.76
N LEU A 68 0.40 -6.08 -5.44
CA LEU A 68 1.32 -5.34 -6.31
C LEU A 68 1.46 -5.97 -7.70
N SER A 69 1.43 -7.29 -7.80
CA SER A 69 1.50 -8.02 -9.06
C SER A 69 0.35 -7.69 -10.03
N GLY A 70 -0.74 -7.12 -9.55
CA GLY A 70 -1.86 -6.63 -10.37
C GLY A 70 -1.62 -5.26 -11.02
N LEU A 71 -0.53 -4.59 -10.67
CA LEU A 71 -0.11 -3.31 -11.25
C LEU A 71 0.98 -3.54 -12.32
N ASN A 72 0.91 -2.79 -13.41
CA ASN A 72 2.01 -2.75 -14.37
C ASN A 72 3.11 -1.76 -13.93
N ASN A 73 4.26 -1.79 -14.63
CA ASN A 73 5.41 -0.97 -14.27
C ASN A 73 5.12 0.53 -14.25
N SER A 74 4.29 1.03 -15.16
CA SER A 74 3.91 2.45 -15.22
C SER A 74 3.00 2.82 -14.05
N GLU A 75 2.07 1.95 -13.67
CA GLU A 75 1.18 2.13 -12.51
C GLU A 75 1.99 2.14 -11.21
N ILE A 76 2.96 1.23 -11.06
CA ILE A 76 3.89 1.20 -9.92
C ILE A 76 4.72 2.48 -9.86
N ALA A 77 5.30 2.91 -10.99
CA ALA A 77 6.10 4.13 -11.05
C ALA A 77 5.29 5.36 -10.64
N GLY A 78 4.04 5.49 -11.11
CA GLY A 78 3.13 6.55 -10.72
C GLY A 78 2.79 6.53 -9.24
N LEU A 79 2.51 5.34 -8.69
CA LEU A 79 2.21 5.16 -7.27
C LEU A 79 3.40 5.62 -6.38
N PHE A 80 4.63 5.23 -6.72
CA PHE A 80 5.82 5.66 -5.98
C PHE A 80 6.20 7.13 -6.21
N ALA A 81 5.86 7.71 -7.36
CA ALA A 81 5.93 9.17 -7.52
C ALA A 81 5.01 9.88 -6.52
N GLY A 82 3.81 9.34 -6.29
CA GLY A 82 2.89 9.79 -5.24
C GLY A 82 3.49 9.70 -3.84
N VAL A 83 4.17 8.59 -3.53
CA VAL A 83 4.89 8.43 -2.24
C VAL A 83 5.88 9.56 -2.02
N LYS A 84 6.68 9.92 -3.01
CA LYS A 84 7.66 11.02 -2.92
C LYS A 84 7.00 12.37 -2.66
N ILE A 85 5.87 12.64 -3.30
CA ILE A 85 5.10 13.88 -3.10
C ILE A 85 4.58 13.94 -1.66
N VAL A 86 4.00 12.85 -1.17
CA VAL A 86 3.50 12.75 0.21
C VAL A 86 4.63 12.92 1.22
N GLN A 87 5.78 12.27 1.01
CA GLN A 87 6.96 12.44 1.87
C GLN A 87 7.39 13.92 1.96
N SER A 88 7.45 14.64 0.83
CA SER A 88 7.81 16.06 0.83
C SER A 88 6.84 16.90 1.67
N LYS A 89 5.53 16.62 1.56
CA LYS A 89 4.52 17.32 2.36
C LYS A 89 4.64 17.01 3.85
N LEU A 90 4.81 15.74 4.21
CA LEU A 90 4.99 15.31 5.59
C LEU A 90 6.31 15.84 6.19
N SER A 91 7.39 15.86 5.41
CA SER A 91 8.67 16.46 5.83
C SER A 91 8.52 17.92 6.21
N ALA A 92 7.79 18.67 5.41
CA ALA A 92 7.57 20.12 5.68
C ALA A 92 6.74 20.32 6.97
N VAL A 93 5.76 19.46 7.25
CA VAL A 93 4.89 19.60 8.42
C VAL A 93 5.54 19.07 9.69
N PHE A 94 6.23 17.93 9.62
CA PHE A 94 6.77 17.22 10.78
C PHE A 94 8.27 17.46 11.01
N SER A 95 8.93 18.25 10.15
CA SER A 95 10.35 18.54 10.23
C SER A 95 11.24 17.30 10.34
N THR A 96 10.89 16.25 9.57
CA THR A 96 11.62 14.99 9.51
C THR A 96 11.87 14.56 8.08
N THR A 97 12.96 13.85 7.87
CA THR A 97 13.27 13.16 6.60
C THR A 97 13.20 11.65 6.75
N ASP A 98 12.86 11.18 7.95
CA ASP A 98 12.83 9.76 8.29
C ASP A 98 11.39 9.22 8.22
N PHE A 99 11.19 8.15 7.48
CA PHE A 99 9.88 7.55 7.28
C PHE A 99 9.95 6.02 7.38
N THR A 100 8.92 5.43 7.97
CA THR A 100 8.61 4.03 7.72
C THR A 100 7.65 3.98 6.54
N ILE A 101 8.05 3.28 5.48
CA ILE A 101 7.22 3.05 4.29
C ILE A 101 7.08 1.55 4.15
N CYS A 102 5.85 1.05 4.15
CA CYS A 102 5.60 -0.37 4.02
C CYS A 102 4.31 -0.66 3.25
N ILE A 103 4.24 -1.88 2.72
CA ILE A 103 3.08 -2.44 2.05
C ILE A 103 2.82 -3.81 2.66
N HIS A 104 1.58 -4.05 3.06
CA HIS A 104 1.11 -5.39 3.41
C HIS A 104 0.50 -6.00 2.16
N ASP A 105 1.26 -6.80 1.42
CA ASP A 105 0.86 -7.35 0.13
C ASP A 105 0.28 -8.76 0.30
N GLY A 106 -1.00 -8.82 0.62
CA GLY A 106 -1.75 -10.02 0.90
C GLY A 106 -2.12 -10.22 2.38
N PRO A 107 -3.13 -11.06 2.66
CA PRO A 107 -3.71 -11.20 4.01
C PRO A 107 -2.72 -11.77 5.03
N LEU A 108 -1.84 -12.70 4.64
CA LEU A 108 -0.82 -13.24 5.54
C LEU A 108 0.25 -12.21 5.93
N ALA A 109 0.40 -11.15 5.12
CA ALA A 109 1.27 -10.01 5.44
C ALA A 109 0.55 -8.94 6.30
N GLY A 110 -0.73 -9.14 6.62
CA GLY A 110 -1.51 -8.20 7.43
C GLY A 110 -2.34 -7.20 6.61
N GLN A 111 -2.57 -7.45 5.32
CA GLN A 111 -3.44 -6.61 4.51
C GLN A 111 -4.89 -6.74 4.97
N GLU A 112 -5.49 -5.66 5.45
CA GLU A 112 -6.88 -5.63 5.92
C GLU A 112 -7.87 -5.28 4.80
N VAL A 113 -7.52 -4.33 3.94
CA VAL A 113 -8.32 -3.94 2.77
C VAL A 113 -7.70 -4.56 1.52
N PRO A 114 -8.45 -5.33 0.71
CA PRO A 114 -7.92 -6.00 -0.49
C PRO A 114 -7.75 -5.03 -1.67
N HIS A 115 -6.99 -4.00 -1.45
CA HIS A 115 -6.63 -2.94 -2.39
C HIS A 115 -5.21 -2.47 -2.02
N VAL A 116 -4.28 -2.50 -2.96
CA VAL A 116 -2.90 -2.10 -2.72
C VAL A 116 -2.84 -0.73 -2.04
N HIS A 117 -2.12 -0.64 -0.94
CA HIS A 117 -1.89 0.62 -0.26
C HIS A 117 -0.51 0.68 0.37
N ILE A 118 0.12 1.82 0.23
CA ILE A 118 1.43 2.11 0.80
C ILE A 118 1.22 2.96 2.04
N HIS A 119 1.68 2.45 3.17
CA HIS A 119 1.74 3.21 4.42
C HIS A 119 2.96 4.11 4.42
N ILE A 120 2.77 5.38 4.74
CA ILE A 120 3.85 6.36 4.95
C ILE A 120 3.68 6.94 6.34
N ILE A 121 4.66 6.70 7.20
CA ILE A 121 4.63 7.10 8.60
C ILE A 121 5.86 7.97 8.88
N PRO A 122 5.69 9.27 9.17
CA PRO A 122 6.81 10.12 9.56
C PRO A 122 7.38 9.67 10.91
N ARG A 123 8.71 9.59 11.01
CA ARG A 123 9.40 9.13 12.20
C ARG A 123 10.12 10.30 12.89
N THR A 124 10.15 10.26 14.20
CA THR A 124 10.90 11.23 15.02
C THR A 124 11.59 10.52 16.17
N ALA A 125 12.64 11.11 16.71
CA ALA A 125 13.36 10.54 17.83
C ALA A 125 12.41 10.26 19.01
N GLY A 126 12.50 9.09 19.60
CA GLY A 126 11.69 8.70 20.74
C GLY A 126 10.21 8.43 20.47
N ASP A 127 9.84 8.23 19.21
CA ASP A 127 8.43 8.01 18.83
C ASP A 127 7.85 6.63 19.21
N GLY A 128 8.65 5.75 19.79
CA GLY A 128 8.24 4.42 20.24
C GLY A 128 8.06 3.39 19.12
N GLY A 129 8.24 3.77 17.86
CA GLY A 129 8.10 2.86 16.73
C GLY A 129 9.29 1.91 16.58
N GLY A 130 8.97 0.63 16.33
CA GLY A 130 9.97 -0.39 16.03
C GLY A 130 10.47 -0.34 14.58
N THR A 131 11.40 -1.23 14.29
CA THR A 131 11.90 -1.51 12.93
C THR A 131 11.34 -2.82 12.41
N LEU A 132 11.73 -3.23 11.20
CA LEU A 132 11.38 -4.53 10.62
C LEU A 132 11.66 -5.71 11.55
N MET A 133 12.72 -5.63 12.35
CA MET A 133 13.08 -6.68 13.32
C MET A 133 12.02 -6.90 14.39
N ALA A 134 11.23 -5.89 14.71
CA ALA A 134 10.14 -6.01 15.69
C ALA A 134 8.94 -6.84 15.19
N MET A 135 8.85 -7.11 13.90
CA MET A 135 7.79 -7.96 13.33
C MET A 135 8.01 -9.44 13.64
N TRP A 136 9.24 -9.85 13.93
CA TRP A 136 9.61 -11.21 14.32
C TRP A 136 10.43 -11.19 15.62
N PRO A 137 9.82 -10.86 16.78
CA PRO A 137 10.55 -10.64 18.01
C PRO A 137 11.28 -11.89 18.54
N ASN A 138 10.81 -13.08 18.14
CA ASN A 138 11.40 -14.36 18.54
C ASN A 138 12.48 -14.86 17.58
N ASN A 139 12.65 -14.19 16.44
CA ASN A 139 13.68 -14.53 15.47
C ASN A 139 14.91 -13.66 15.72
N GLN A 140 15.68 -14.02 16.74
CA GLN A 140 16.95 -13.38 17.01
C GLN A 140 17.99 -13.95 16.06
N SER A 141 18.22 -13.26 14.96
CA SER A 141 19.32 -13.60 14.04
C SER A 141 20.67 -13.19 14.65
N ALA A 142 21.05 -13.89 15.69
CA ALA A 142 22.40 -13.80 16.24
C ALA A 142 23.33 -14.91 15.70
N ALA A 143 22.81 -15.78 14.84
CA ALA A 143 23.61 -16.82 14.20
C ALA A 143 24.46 -16.20 13.07
N GLU A 144 25.67 -16.69 12.93
CA GLU A 144 26.51 -16.38 11.78
C GLU A 144 25.78 -16.74 10.47
N PRO A 145 25.91 -15.92 9.41
CA PRO A 145 25.23 -16.18 8.15
C PRO A 145 25.61 -17.55 7.56
N ASN A 146 24.62 -18.36 7.20
CA ASN A 146 24.87 -19.59 6.45
C ASN A 146 24.96 -19.27 4.95
N HIS A 147 26.16 -18.92 4.49
CA HIS A 147 26.38 -18.52 3.10
C HIS A 147 26.10 -19.64 2.08
N GLN A 148 26.23 -20.92 2.48
CA GLN A 148 25.92 -22.04 1.59
C GLN A 148 24.41 -22.10 1.32
N GLU A 149 23.57 -22.10 2.36
CA GLU A 149 22.11 -22.10 2.22
C GLU A 149 21.61 -20.87 1.42
N LEU A 150 22.21 -19.70 1.66
CA LEU A 150 21.89 -18.49 0.92
C LEU A 150 22.24 -18.62 -0.57
N ALA A 151 23.40 -19.19 -0.91
CA ALA A 151 23.81 -19.41 -2.30
C ALA A 151 22.90 -20.43 -3.01
N GLU A 152 22.55 -21.54 -2.33
CA GLU A 152 21.63 -22.55 -2.87
C GLU A 152 20.23 -21.97 -3.12
N LEU A 153 19.71 -21.15 -2.19
CA LEU A 153 18.42 -20.48 -2.37
C LEU A 153 18.47 -19.47 -3.51
N ALA A 154 19.54 -18.67 -3.58
CA ALA A 154 19.72 -17.71 -4.67
C ALA A 154 19.77 -18.40 -6.04
N ALA A 155 20.47 -19.53 -6.16
CA ALA A 155 20.49 -20.33 -7.38
C ALA A 155 19.08 -20.77 -7.79
N LYS A 156 18.29 -21.34 -6.85
CA LYS A 156 16.90 -21.75 -7.11
C LYS A 156 16.03 -20.59 -7.57
N LEU A 157 16.16 -19.42 -6.94
CA LEU A 157 15.38 -18.22 -7.31
C LEU A 157 15.74 -17.72 -8.72
N ASN A 158 16.98 -17.87 -9.16
CA ASN A 158 17.41 -17.47 -10.50
C ASN A 158 16.98 -18.45 -11.61
N GLU A 159 16.47 -19.63 -11.26
CA GLU A 159 15.97 -20.63 -12.21
C GLU A 159 14.48 -20.46 -12.53
N VAL A 160 13.73 -19.64 -11.79
CA VAL A 160 12.26 -19.56 -11.91
C VAL A 160 11.73 -18.41 -12.76
N LEU A 161 12.59 -17.57 -13.38
CA LEU A 161 12.15 -16.48 -14.28
C LEU A 161 13.03 -16.37 -15.52
#